data_8e024592bfdf09ba2c58143e6b8db154
#
_entry.id   8e024592bfdf09ba2c58143e6b8db154
#
_cell.length_a   1.000
_cell.length_b   1.000
_cell.length_c   1.000
_cell.angle_alpha   90.00
_cell.angle_beta   90.00
_cell.angle_gamma   90.00
#
_symmetry.space_group_name_H-M   'P 1'
#
loop_
_entity.id
_entity.type
_entity.pdbx_description
1 polymer ?
#
loop_
_entity_poly.entity_id
_entity_poly.type
_entity_poly.pdbx_seq_one_letter_code
_entity_poly.pdbx_strand_id
1 'polypeptide(L)'
;MHNFVHIQLQVTDLDEASKFYSTVFGWKVNRSPAMENYAFFEVDEEGEQMGGGFFLGEGKPSTGTCYLYINAKDIPSKLAIIKQAGGKILLEKTPLPGNNGFIARFEDPFGNALGLWSEE
;
A
#
# COMPACT_ATOMS: atom_id res chain seq x y z
N MET A 1 -22.30 12.10 5.06
CA MET A 1 -21.76 10.77 4.80
C MET A 1 -20.31 10.72 5.26
N HIS A 2 -19.91 9.62 5.90
CA HIS A 2 -18.59 9.54 6.53
C HIS A 2 -17.64 8.65 5.74
N ASN A 3 -17.17 9.16 4.62
CA ASN A 3 -16.26 8.43 3.74
C ASN A 3 -14.82 8.52 4.25
N PHE A 4 -14.03 7.51 3.92
CA PHE A 4 -12.59 7.63 4.11
C PHE A 4 -12.05 8.61 3.07
N VAL A 5 -11.21 9.55 3.49
CA VAL A 5 -10.70 10.58 2.58
C VAL A 5 -9.19 10.60 2.46
N HIS A 6 -8.48 9.92 3.35
CA HIS A 6 -7.02 9.96 3.37
C HIS A 6 -6.47 8.77 4.14
N ILE A 7 -5.46 8.13 3.58
CA ILE A 7 -4.74 7.03 4.23
C ILE A 7 -3.31 7.47 4.46
N GLN A 8 -2.81 7.26 5.66
CA GLN A 8 -1.46 7.69 6.00
C GLN A 8 -0.60 6.49 6.40
N LEU A 9 0.56 6.38 5.79
CA LEU A 9 1.50 5.30 6.06
C LEU A 9 2.81 5.87 6.62
N GLN A 10 3.29 5.26 7.70
CA GLN A 10 4.56 5.65 8.29
C GLN A 10 5.70 4.98 7.52
N VAL A 11 6.70 5.77 7.18
CA VAL A 11 7.88 5.28 6.47
C VAL A 11 9.13 5.91 7.10
N THR A 12 10.29 5.36 6.81
CA THR A 12 11.55 5.90 7.31
C THR A 12 12.35 6.61 6.22
N ASP A 13 11.90 6.54 4.98
CA ASP A 13 12.56 7.16 3.84
C ASP A 13 11.52 7.45 2.76
N LEU A 14 11.27 8.73 2.49
CA LEU A 14 10.24 9.14 1.53
C LEU A 14 10.57 8.74 0.10
N ASP A 15 11.83 8.80 -0.31
CA ASP A 15 12.24 8.43 -1.67
C ASP A 15 12.09 6.93 -1.90
N GLU A 16 12.47 6.14 -0.90
CA GLU A 16 12.32 4.69 -0.97
C GLU A 16 10.85 4.28 -1.00
N ALA A 17 10.01 4.94 -0.21
CA ALA A 17 8.57 4.71 -0.22
C ALA A 17 7.96 5.05 -1.58
N SER A 18 8.33 6.19 -2.14
CA SER A 18 7.89 6.61 -3.46
C SER A 18 8.25 5.57 -4.52
N LYS A 19 9.49 5.10 -4.49
CA LYS A 19 9.96 4.10 -5.44
C LYS A 19 9.19 2.79 -5.31
N PHE A 20 9.01 2.31 -4.07
CA PHE A 20 8.29 1.06 -3.84
C PHE A 20 6.86 1.12 -4.37
N TYR A 21 6.10 2.11 -3.93
CA TYR A 21 4.68 2.20 -4.27
C TYR A 21 4.43 2.57 -5.73
N SER A 22 5.31 3.36 -6.33
CA SER A 22 5.24 3.65 -7.77
C SER A 22 5.55 2.41 -8.60
N THR A 23 6.57 1.65 -8.21
CA THR A 23 6.99 0.44 -8.93
C THR A 23 5.94 -0.66 -8.82
N VAL A 24 5.42 -0.89 -7.62
CA VAL A 24 4.51 -2.02 -7.40
C VAL A 24 3.08 -1.70 -7.85
N PHE A 25 2.58 -0.53 -7.51
CA PHE A 25 1.17 -0.18 -7.73
C PHE A 25 0.94 0.94 -8.72
N GLY A 26 2.01 1.58 -9.19
CA GLY A 26 1.87 2.70 -10.12
C GLY A 26 1.30 3.96 -9.47
N TRP A 27 1.35 4.05 -8.15
CA TRP A 27 0.87 5.24 -7.47
C TRP A 27 1.74 6.44 -7.82
N LYS A 28 1.08 7.58 -7.99
CA LYS A 28 1.76 8.82 -8.28
C LYS A 28 2.07 9.54 -6.98
N VAL A 29 3.34 9.83 -6.75
CA VAL A 29 3.80 10.44 -5.50
C VAL A 29 4.27 11.86 -5.76
N ASN A 30 3.77 12.79 -4.96
CA ASN A 30 4.08 14.22 -5.08
C ASN A 30 4.62 14.77 -3.76
N ARG A 31 5.65 15.60 -3.88
CA ARG A 31 6.23 16.31 -2.74
C ARG A 31 5.75 17.75 -2.73
N SER A 32 5.49 18.28 -1.55
CA SER A 32 5.12 19.68 -1.38
C SER A 32 6.23 20.43 -0.63
N PRO A 33 6.68 21.58 -1.12
CA PRO A 33 7.70 22.37 -0.39
C PRO A 33 7.22 22.80 0.99
N ALA A 34 5.92 22.85 1.20
CA ALA A 34 5.34 23.25 2.49
C ALA A 34 5.42 22.16 3.55
N MET A 35 5.69 20.90 3.14
CA MET A 35 5.68 19.75 4.05
C MET A 35 6.95 18.93 3.86
N GLU A 36 7.96 19.21 4.66
CA GLU A 36 9.29 18.59 4.52
C GLU A 36 9.31 17.08 4.72
N ASN A 37 8.54 16.57 5.69
CA ASN A 37 8.62 15.19 6.10
C ASN A 37 7.39 14.39 5.63
N TYR A 38 6.85 14.78 4.49
CA TYR A 38 5.62 14.20 3.98
C TYR A 38 5.64 14.12 2.46
N ALA A 39 5.04 13.07 1.91
CA ALA A 39 4.82 12.94 0.48
C ALA A 39 3.39 12.45 0.25
N PHE A 40 2.69 13.05 -0.69
CA PHE A 40 1.31 12.67 -1.02
C PHE A 40 1.30 11.62 -2.11
N PHE A 41 0.36 10.68 -2.04
CA PHE A 41 0.17 9.72 -3.13
C PHE A 41 -1.27 9.70 -3.63
N GLU A 42 -1.42 9.42 -4.91
CA GLU A 42 -2.70 9.25 -5.58
C GLU A 42 -2.78 7.81 -6.07
N VAL A 43 -3.91 7.16 -5.83
CA VAL A 43 -4.07 5.74 -6.12
C VAL A 43 -4.72 5.47 -7.47
N ASP A 44 -5.30 6.46 -8.11
CA ASP A 44 -5.88 6.33 -9.44
C ASP A 44 -5.43 7.44 -10.36
N GLU A 45 -5.60 7.22 -11.66
CA GLU A 45 -5.15 8.16 -12.68
C GLU A 45 -5.96 9.45 -12.73
N GLU A 46 -7.21 9.38 -12.34
CA GLU A 46 -8.12 10.52 -12.41
C GLU A 46 -8.09 11.39 -11.16
N GLY A 47 -7.47 10.87 -10.08
CA GLY A 47 -7.41 11.60 -8.82
C GLY A 47 -8.75 11.74 -8.13
N GLU A 48 -9.74 10.97 -8.54
CA GLU A 48 -11.07 11.02 -7.98
C GLU A 48 -11.25 10.13 -6.78
N GLN A 49 -10.41 9.12 -6.68
CA GLN A 49 -10.46 8.18 -5.58
C GLN A 49 -9.61 8.67 -4.41
N MET A 50 -9.70 7.93 -3.33
CA MET A 50 -8.95 8.25 -2.14
C MET A 50 -7.45 8.13 -2.40
N GLY A 51 -6.70 9.06 -1.89
CA GLY A 51 -5.25 8.98 -1.84
C GLY A 51 -4.77 9.00 -0.41
N GLY A 52 -3.55 9.41 -0.22
CA GLY A 52 -3.00 9.47 1.12
C GLY A 52 -1.63 10.12 1.15
N GLY A 53 -0.85 9.73 2.13
CA GLY A 53 0.49 10.24 2.25
C GLY A 53 1.41 9.34 3.05
N PHE A 54 2.70 9.52 2.80
CA PHE A 54 3.76 8.89 3.58
C PHE A 54 4.33 9.95 4.52
N PHE A 55 4.45 9.61 5.81
CA PHE A 55 5.08 10.51 6.75
C PHE A 55 6.33 9.86 7.35
N LEU A 56 7.36 10.67 7.55
CA LEU A 56 8.59 10.19 8.17
C LEU A 56 8.36 9.94 9.65
N GLY A 57 8.59 8.72 10.08
CA GLY A 57 8.54 8.34 11.48
C GLY A 57 9.81 7.61 11.84
N GLU A 58 10.00 7.36 13.13
CA GLU A 58 11.13 6.60 13.61
C GLU A 58 10.75 5.16 13.85
N GLY A 59 11.56 4.25 13.31
CA GLY A 59 11.37 2.82 13.53
C GLY A 59 10.20 2.23 12.75
N LYS A 60 9.83 1.03 13.17
CA LYS A 60 8.79 0.25 12.51
C LYS A 60 7.40 0.75 12.90
N PRO A 61 6.48 0.91 11.95
CA PRO A 61 5.12 1.31 12.29
C PRO A 61 4.41 0.25 13.12
N SER A 62 3.47 0.71 13.93
CA SER A 62 2.59 -0.16 14.66
C SER A 62 1.62 -0.80 13.67
N THR A 63 1.59 -2.12 13.60
CA THR A 63 0.62 -2.83 12.79
C THR A 63 -0.43 -3.42 13.73
N GLY A 64 -1.66 -3.41 13.30
CA GLY A 64 -2.71 -3.82 14.21
C GLY A 64 -3.79 -4.65 13.56
N THR A 65 -4.99 -4.37 13.92
CA THR A 65 -6.16 -5.14 13.52
C THR A 65 -6.84 -4.58 12.27
N CYS A 66 -6.36 -3.46 11.76
CA CYS A 66 -6.92 -2.83 10.58
C CYS A 66 -6.00 -3.10 9.38
N TYR A 67 -6.54 -3.69 8.32
CA TYR A 67 -5.81 -3.94 7.09
C TYR A 67 -6.43 -3.17 5.94
N LEU A 68 -5.60 -2.56 5.12
CA LEU A 68 -6.03 -1.90 3.90
C LEU A 68 -5.79 -2.85 2.74
N TYR A 69 -6.84 -3.19 2.01
CA TYR A 69 -6.73 -4.10 0.88
C TYR A 69 -6.70 -3.32 -0.42
N ILE A 70 -5.71 -3.62 -1.25
CA ILE A 70 -5.50 -3.00 -2.55
C ILE A 70 -5.97 -3.98 -3.61
N ASN A 71 -6.75 -3.49 -4.56
CA ASN A 71 -7.23 -4.32 -5.65
C ASN A 71 -6.07 -4.77 -6.53
N ALA A 72 -5.99 -6.07 -6.81
CA ALA A 72 -4.96 -6.63 -7.66
C ALA A 72 -5.57 -7.71 -8.54
N LYS A 73 -5.40 -7.59 -9.84
CA LYS A 73 -5.98 -8.55 -10.80
C LYS A 73 -5.35 -9.93 -10.67
N ASP A 74 -4.05 -9.97 -10.47
CA ASP A 74 -3.28 -11.21 -10.42
C ASP A 74 -2.41 -11.19 -9.17
N ILE A 75 -2.93 -11.79 -8.09
CA ILE A 75 -2.25 -11.78 -6.82
C ILE A 75 -0.86 -12.43 -6.87
N PRO A 76 -0.69 -13.65 -7.44
CA PRO A 76 0.64 -14.24 -7.47
C PRO A 76 1.68 -13.39 -8.17
N SER A 77 1.34 -12.79 -9.31
CA SER A 77 2.24 -11.89 -10.02
C SER A 77 2.59 -10.67 -9.20
N LYS A 78 1.60 -10.09 -8.53
CA LYS A 78 1.81 -8.91 -7.69
C LYS A 78 2.71 -9.23 -6.50
N LEU A 79 2.52 -10.38 -5.86
CA LEU A 79 3.36 -10.81 -4.75
C LEU A 79 4.83 -10.98 -5.18
N ALA A 80 5.05 -11.50 -6.40
CA ALA A 80 6.41 -11.62 -6.93
C ALA A 80 7.07 -10.25 -7.09
N ILE A 81 6.33 -9.27 -7.59
CA ILE A 81 6.83 -7.91 -7.76
C ILE A 81 7.10 -7.26 -6.41
N ILE A 82 6.21 -7.45 -5.44
CA ILE A 82 6.37 -6.94 -4.08
C ILE A 82 7.66 -7.47 -3.46
N LYS A 83 7.89 -8.77 -3.57
CA LYS A 83 9.08 -9.41 -3.03
C LYS A 83 10.36 -8.86 -3.68
N GLN A 84 10.35 -8.70 -4.99
CA GLN A 84 11.46 -8.12 -5.74
C GLN A 84 11.75 -6.68 -5.34
N ALA A 85 10.69 -5.94 -5.02
CA ALA A 85 10.81 -4.52 -4.64
C ALA A 85 11.17 -4.32 -3.17
N GLY A 86 11.37 -5.38 -2.40
CA GLY A 86 11.81 -5.29 -1.02
C GLY A 86 10.72 -5.53 0.02
N GLY A 87 9.53 -5.90 -0.42
CA GLY A 87 8.46 -6.27 0.50
C GLY A 87 8.58 -7.71 0.97
N LYS A 88 7.78 -8.06 1.96
CA LYS A 88 7.77 -9.39 2.54
C LYS A 88 6.36 -9.97 2.46
N ILE A 89 6.24 -11.23 2.06
CA ILE A 89 4.93 -11.87 1.96
C ILE A 89 4.53 -12.41 3.33
N LEU A 90 3.37 -11.99 3.82
CA LEU A 90 2.83 -12.44 5.10
C LEU A 90 1.78 -13.52 4.93
N LEU A 91 1.02 -13.46 3.84
CA LEU A 91 -0.02 -14.44 3.52
C LEU A 91 -0.10 -14.58 2.01
N GLU A 92 0.09 -15.81 1.52
CA GLU A 92 -0.06 -16.12 0.11
C GLU A 92 -1.53 -16.04 -0.31
N LYS A 93 -1.80 -16.06 -1.61
CA LYS A 93 -3.17 -16.02 -2.15
C LYS A 93 -4.05 -17.06 -1.46
N THR A 94 -5.12 -16.60 -0.86
CA THR A 94 -6.03 -17.41 -0.05
C THR A 94 -7.47 -17.10 -0.43
N PRO A 95 -8.30 -18.12 -0.70
CA PRO A 95 -9.69 -17.85 -1.04
C PRO A 95 -10.47 -17.41 0.20
N LEU A 96 -11.41 -16.48 -0.02
CA LEU A 96 -12.35 -16.08 1.01
C LEU A 96 -13.60 -16.97 0.94
N PRO A 97 -14.25 -17.24 2.07
CA PRO A 97 -15.50 -18.00 2.04
C PRO A 97 -16.59 -17.30 1.24
N GLY A 98 -17.51 -18.09 0.67
CA GLY A 98 -18.69 -17.54 0.01
C GLY A 98 -18.46 -16.90 -1.34
N ASN A 99 -17.43 -17.33 -2.07
CA ASN A 99 -17.10 -16.76 -3.38
C ASN A 99 -16.84 -15.25 -3.33
N ASN A 100 -16.21 -14.79 -2.27
CA ASN A 100 -15.89 -13.37 -2.10
C ASN A 100 -14.49 -12.99 -2.57
N GLY A 101 -13.93 -13.81 -3.47
CA GLY A 101 -12.62 -13.54 -4.05
C GLY A 101 -11.47 -14.10 -3.22
N PHE A 102 -10.31 -13.51 -3.40
CA PHE A 102 -9.06 -13.98 -2.81
C PHE A 102 -8.35 -12.83 -2.14
N ILE A 103 -7.58 -13.14 -1.11
CA ILE A 103 -6.73 -12.15 -0.44
C ILE A 103 -5.31 -12.65 -0.35
N ALA A 104 -4.40 -11.71 -0.15
CA ALA A 104 -3.03 -11.94 0.26
C ALA A 104 -2.63 -10.79 1.17
N ARG A 105 -1.53 -10.95 1.88
CA ARG A 105 -1.01 -9.88 2.75
C ARG A 105 0.48 -9.78 2.59
N PHE A 106 0.98 -8.58 2.71
CA PHE A 106 2.40 -8.30 2.59
C PHE A 106 2.81 -7.21 3.57
N GLU A 107 4.10 -7.16 3.83
CA GLU A 107 4.70 -6.09 4.60
C GLU A 107 5.53 -5.25 3.64
N ASP A 108 5.37 -3.94 3.68
CA ASP A 108 6.20 -3.06 2.85
C ASP A 108 7.62 -2.97 3.44
N PRO A 109 8.57 -2.29 2.77
CA PRO A 109 9.95 -2.23 3.27
C PRO A 109 10.10 -1.56 4.64
N PHE A 110 9.06 -0.88 5.11
CA PHE A 110 9.10 -0.13 6.37
C PHE A 110 8.38 -0.83 7.51
N GLY A 111 7.69 -1.93 7.22
CA GLY A 111 6.96 -2.70 8.21
C GLY A 111 5.46 -2.46 8.24
N ASN A 112 4.91 -1.71 7.28
CA ASN A 112 3.47 -1.58 7.16
C ASN A 112 2.89 -2.87 6.57
N ALA A 113 1.84 -3.40 7.21
CA ALA A 113 1.16 -4.59 6.71
C ALA A 113 -0.10 -4.17 5.94
N LEU A 114 -0.17 -4.58 4.69
CA LEU A 114 -1.29 -4.29 3.80
C LEU A 114 -1.78 -5.59 3.16
N GLY A 115 -2.92 -5.52 2.50
CA GLY A 115 -3.47 -6.66 1.80
C GLY A 115 -3.70 -6.41 0.32
N LEU A 116 -3.87 -7.50 -0.39
CA LEU A 116 -4.31 -7.50 -1.78
C LEU A 116 -5.63 -8.26 -1.84
N TRP A 117 -6.50 -7.81 -2.72
CA TRP A 117 -7.75 -8.51 -3.00
C TRP A 117 -7.92 -8.67 -4.50
N SER A 118 -8.41 -9.82 -4.92
CA SER A 118 -8.78 -10.06 -6.32
C SER A 118 -10.06 -10.86 -6.39
N GLU A 119 -10.76 -10.69 -7.50
CA GLU A 119 -11.96 -11.47 -7.77
C GLU A 119 -11.61 -12.91 -8.11
N GLU A 120 -10.49 -13.12 -8.81
CA GLU A 120 -10.02 -14.41 -9.27
C GLU A 120 -8.65 -14.79 -8.77
#